data_39f23602b4e541056fc464e3ccf8cdc7
#
_entry.id   39f23602b4e541056fc464e3ccf8cdc7
#
_cell.length_a   1.000
_cell.length_b   1.000
_cell.length_c   1.000
_cell.angle_alpha   90.00
_cell.angle_beta   90.00
_cell.angle_gamma   90.00
#
_symmetry.space_group_name_H-M   'P 1'
#
loop_
_entity.id
_entity.type
_entity.pdbx_description
1 polymer ?
#
loop_
_entity_poly.entity_id
_entity_poly.type
_entity_poly.pdbx_seq_one_letter_code
_entity_poly.pdbx_strand_id
1 'polypeptide(L)'
;MPAERLQKIIAAAGVASRRKSEELITSGRVLVNGQVVTELGTKADPEHDHIRVDGKLLQGPERYTYVVLNKPKGYVTTVSDEKKRPTVMDLVQKVKGRVYPVGRLDWASEGLLLMTNDGALANALMKAASNVAKTYVVKVAGQPDEAKLDKLRRGVSIAEKGGRRVRTAPAKIRLIREGDNPWLEVTIIEGRNRQVRKMFEEVGHHVEKIRRVQYGPLALDVPPGDWRNLTLLEVAKLKTAASGTKVASPPSPHIPLRTPKATAIRPLRVPRSAKPLKSSRAQRPLHSDKASFVPRSPRPAHASRPGTSKPSRAPKHRRD
;
A
#
# COMPACT_ATOMS: atom_id res chain seq x y z
N MET A 1 -7.94 5.77 -32.26
CA MET A 1 -7.27 4.70 -31.43
C MET A 1 -8.13 3.44 -31.40
N PRO A 2 -7.58 2.23 -31.10
CA PRO A 2 -8.45 1.07 -30.94
C PRO A 2 -9.39 1.27 -29.75
N ALA A 3 -10.61 0.76 -29.87
CA ALA A 3 -11.62 0.84 -28.81
C ALA A 3 -11.11 0.24 -27.50
N GLU A 4 -11.20 0.98 -26.41
CA GLU A 4 -10.73 0.62 -25.07
C GLU A 4 -11.92 0.34 -24.14
N ARG A 5 -11.68 -0.44 -23.07
CA ARG A 5 -12.71 -0.66 -22.04
C ARG A 5 -13.10 0.66 -21.37
N LEU A 6 -14.39 0.90 -21.26
CA LEU A 6 -14.97 2.17 -20.77
C LEU A 6 -14.45 2.57 -19.37
N GLN A 7 -14.32 1.60 -18.42
CA GLN A 7 -13.72 1.87 -17.11
C GLN A 7 -12.25 2.29 -17.19
N LYS A 8 -11.52 1.90 -18.25
CA LYS A 8 -10.13 2.34 -18.45
C LYS A 8 -10.09 3.79 -18.92
N ILE A 9 -10.96 4.18 -19.84
CA ILE A 9 -11.08 5.55 -20.34
C ILE A 9 -11.47 6.52 -19.23
N ILE A 10 -12.51 6.18 -18.43
CA ILE A 10 -12.96 6.99 -17.29
C ILE A 10 -11.83 7.16 -16.25
N ALA A 11 -11.07 6.09 -16.00
CA ALA A 11 -9.95 6.15 -15.07
C ALA A 11 -8.76 6.96 -15.63
N ALA A 12 -8.50 6.93 -16.93
CA ALA A 12 -7.45 7.72 -17.60
C ALA A 12 -7.80 9.22 -17.62
N ALA A 13 -9.09 9.55 -17.69
CA ALA A 13 -9.59 10.92 -17.55
C ALA A 13 -9.58 11.45 -16.10
N GLY A 14 -9.07 10.69 -15.14
CA GLY A 14 -8.94 11.12 -13.74
C GLY A 14 -10.22 11.11 -12.92
N VAL A 15 -11.37 10.76 -13.48
CA VAL A 15 -12.69 10.85 -12.82
C VAL A 15 -12.80 9.87 -11.65
N ALA A 16 -12.43 8.59 -11.86
CA ALA A 16 -12.56 7.56 -10.83
C ALA A 16 -11.48 6.46 -10.97
N SER A 17 -11.38 5.53 -9.98
CA SER A 17 -10.58 4.31 -10.16
C SER A 17 -11.30 3.37 -11.13
N ARG A 18 -10.61 2.43 -11.75
CA ARG A 18 -11.24 1.46 -12.66
C ARG A 18 -12.41 0.73 -12.00
N ARG A 19 -12.25 0.27 -10.74
CA ARG A 19 -13.33 -0.36 -9.97
C ARG A 19 -14.49 0.60 -9.71
N LYS A 20 -14.19 1.83 -9.29
CA LYS A 20 -15.23 2.85 -9.08
C LYS A 20 -15.89 3.25 -10.40
N SER A 21 -15.17 3.22 -11.51
CA SER A 21 -15.74 3.41 -12.84
C SER A 21 -16.68 2.26 -13.25
N GLU A 22 -16.37 1.02 -12.86
CA GLU A 22 -17.27 -0.13 -13.02
C GLU A 22 -18.58 0.07 -12.22
N GLU A 23 -18.50 0.57 -10.98
CA GLU A 23 -19.68 0.92 -10.19
C GLU A 23 -20.51 2.06 -10.83
N LEU A 24 -19.85 3.07 -11.41
CA LEU A 24 -20.52 4.15 -12.14
C LEU A 24 -21.25 3.63 -13.38
N ILE A 25 -20.63 2.69 -14.11
CA ILE A 25 -21.24 2.05 -15.28
C ILE A 25 -22.48 1.26 -14.85
N THR A 26 -22.35 0.34 -13.90
CA THR A 26 -23.45 -0.53 -13.47
C THR A 26 -24.62 0.25 -12.84
N SER A 27 -24.34 1.43 -12.26
CA SER A 27 -25.38 2.33 -11.72
C SER A 27 -26.03 3.25 -12.76
N GLY A 28 -25.73 3.07 -14.07
CA GLY A 28 -26.35 3.86 -15.14
C GLY A 28 -25.90 5.33 -15.20
N ARG A 29 -24.78 5.68 -14.58
CA ARG A 29 -24.27 7.06 -14.51
C ARG A 29 -23.33 7.40 -15.67
N VAL A 30 -23.16 6.48 -16.63
CA VAL A 30 -22.26 6.66 -17.77
C VAL A 30 -23.08 6.58 -19.06
N LEU A 31 -22.87 7.57 -19.94
CA LEU A 31 -23.45 7.59 -21.28
C LEU A 31 -22.34 7.55 -22.31
N VAL A 32 -22.58 6.82 -23.38
CA VAL A 32 -21.76 6.83 -24.60
C VAL A 32 -22.65 7.19 -25.78
N ASN A 33 -22.32 8.26 -26.49
CA ASN A 33 -23.12 8.80 -27.60
C ASN A 33 -24.59 9.02 -27.27
N GLY A 34 -24.87 9.48 -26.03
CA GLY A 34 -26.22 9.74 -25.56
C GLY A 34 -26.97 8.53 -25.01
N GLN A 35 -26.45 7.31 -25.15
CA GLN A 35 -27.06 6.09 -24.60
C GLN A 35 -26.46 5.69 -23.27
N VAL A 36 -27.31 5.33 -22.31
CA VAL A 36 -26.87 4.84 -20.98
C VAL A 36 -26.24 3.46 -21.15
N VAL A 37 -25.02 3.30 -20.57
CA VAL A 37 -24.29 2.03 -20.56
C VAL A 37 -24.23 1.49 -19.14
N THR A 38 -24.71 0.25 -18.96
CA THR A 38 -24.70 -0.46 -17.66
C THR A 38 -23.86 -1.75 -17.71
N GLU A 39 -23.53 -2.22 -18.90
CA GLU A 39 -22.82 -3.49 -19.11
C GLU A 39 -21.31 -3.33 -18.88
N LEU A 40 -20.76 -4.22 -18.03
CA LEU A 40 -19.32 -4.29 -17.76
C LEU A 40 -18.58 -4.88 -18.96
N GLY A 41 -17.43 -4.30 -19.29
CA GLY A 41 -16.64 -4.75 -20.44
C GLY A 41 -16.90 -3.98 -21.71
N THR A 42 -17.94 -3.15 -21.76
CA THR A 42 -18.21 -2.22 -22.87
C THR A 42 -16.96 -1.45 -23.26
N LYS A 43 -16.74 -1.34 -24.55
CA LYS A 43 -15.62 -0.59 -25.16
C LYS A 43 -16.14 0.67 -25.82
N ALA A 44 -15.31 1.70 -25.84
CA ALA A 44 -15.56 2.96 -26.54
C ALA A 44 -14.25 3.47 -27.16
N ASP A 45 -14.36 4.30 -28.17
CA ASP A 45 -13.21 5.00 -28.76
C ASP A 45 -13.09 6.39 -28.11
N PRO A 46 -12.04 6.66 -27.33
CA PRO A 46 -11.90 7.94 -26.63
C PRO A 46 -11.72 9.15 -27.56
N GLU A 47 -11.42 8.94 -28.85
CA GLU A 47 -11.24 10.01 -29.83
C GLU A 47 -12.52 10.35 -30.57
N HIS A 48 -13.44 9.39 -30.73
CA HIS A 48 -14.64 9.55 -31.54
C HIS A 48 -15.95 9.51 -30.72
N ASP A 49 -15.95 8.77 -29.58
CA ASP A 49 -17.15 8.62 -28.78
C ASP A 49 -17.32 9.74 -27.75
N HIS A 50 -18.53 10.28 -27.64
CA HIS A 50 -18.92 11.26 -26.63
C HIS A 50 -19.27 10.54 -25.33
N ILE A 51 -18.31 10.43 -24.40
CA ILE A 51 -18.49 9.75 -23.11
C ILE A 51 -18.84 10.78 -22.04
N ARG A 52 -19.94 10.58 -21.32
CA ARG A 52 -20.36 11.41 -20.20
C ARG A 52 -20.42 10.59 -18.91
N VAL A 53 -20.00 11.19 -17.81
CA VAL A 53 -20.13 10.64 -16.45
C VAL A 53 -20.86 11.67 -15.61
N ASP A 54 -21.96 11.30 -15.00
CA ASP A 54 -22.82 12.23 -14.24
C ASP A 54 -23.21 13.47 -15.05
N GLY A 55 -23.54 13.29 -16.32
CA GLY A 55 -23.88 14.36 -17.25
C GLY A 55 -22.69 15.18 -17.79
N LYS A 56 -21.50 15.07 -17.22
CA LYS A 56 -20.30 15.81 -17.64
C LYS A 56 -19.56 15.05 -18.72
N LEU A 57 -19.25 15.73 -19.84
CA LEU A 57 -18.43 15.17 -20.90
C LEU A 57 -17.02 14.91 -20.40
N LEU A 58 -16.48 13.72 -20.67
CA LEU A 58 -15.08 13.42 -20.38
C LEU A 58 -14.19 14.30 -21.24
N GLN A 59 -13.29 14.98 -20.57
CA GLN A 59 -12.13 15.59 -21.24
C GLN A 59 -11.08 14.49 -21.41
N GLY A 60 -10.26 14.58 -22.43
CA GLY A 60 -9.24 13.56 -22.75
C GLY A 60 -8.39 13.13 -21.54
N PRO A 61 -7.44 12.22 -21.72
CA PRO A 61 -6.68 11.67 -20.61
C PRO A 61 -5.89 12.76 -19.88
N GLU A 62 -5.83 12.66 -18.54
CA GLU A 62 -4.96 13.54 -17.74
C GLU A 62 -3.50 13.44 -18.19
N ARG A 63 -2.77 14.55 -18.09
CA ARG A 63 -1.33 14.54 -18.30
C ARG A 63 -0.65 13.55 -17.34
N TYR A 64 0.26 12.75 -17.90
CA TYR A 64 0.98 11.78 -17.09
C TYR A 64 1.88 12.46 -16.05
N THR A 65 1.75 12.01 -14.82
CA THR A 65 2.55 12.44 -13.68
C THR A 65 3.35 11.25 -13.16
N TYR A 66 4.63 11.47 -12.91
CA TYR A 66 5.55 10.44 -12.43
C TYR A 66 6.29 10.96 -11.21
N VAL A 67 6.18 10.25 -10.09
CA VAL A 67 6.71 10.68 -8.80
C VAL A 67 7.50 9.55 -8.17
N VAL A 68 8.69 9.87 -7.66
CA VAL A 68 9.40 9.02 -6.71
C VAL A 68 9.14 9.50 -5.31
N LEU A 69 8.69 8.60 -4.45
CA LEU A 69 8.45 8.82 -3.02
C LEU A 69 9.42 7.96 -2.21
N ASN A 70 10.06 8.54 -1.19
CA ASN A 70 10.75 7.77 -0.17
C ASN A 70 9.77 7.41 0.95
N LYS A 71 9.11 6.29 0.80
CA LYS A 71 8.10 5.81 1.75
C LYS A 71 8.73 5.53 3.12
N PRO A 72 8.31 6.16 4.21
CA PRO A 72 8.73 5.79 5.56
C PRO A 72 7.97 4.55 6.06
N LYS A 73 8.39 3.98 7.20
CA LYS A 73 7.59 2.99 7.95
C LYS A 73 6.27 3.60 8.42
N GLY A 74 5.29 2.73 8.69
CA GLY A 74 4.02 3.16 9.26
C GLY A 74 3.01 3.69 8.26
N TYR A 75 3.26 3.56 6.96
CA TYR A 75 2.33 3.92 5.90
C TYR A 75 1.96 2.68 5.06
N VAL A 76 0.68 2.50 4.79
CA VAL A 76 0.19 1.43 3.91
C VAL A 76 0.30 1.87 2.46
N THR A 77 0.80 0.99 1.59
CA THR A 77 0.85 1.25 0.14
C THR A 77 -0.50 0.92 -0.49
N THR A 78 -1.43 1.84 -0.36
CA THR A 78 -2.78 1.79 -0.94
C THR A 78 -3.30 3.20 -1.20
N VAL A 79 -4.28 3.32 -2.10
CA VAL A 79 -5.01 4.57 -2.35
C VAL A 79 -6.07 4.83 -1.29
N SER A 80 -6.66 3.77 -0.73
CA SER A 80 -7.65 3.82 0.35
C SER A 80 -7.43 2.67 1.31
N ASP A 81 -7.67 2.89 2.59
CA ASP A 81 -7.56 1.87 3.64
C ASP A 81 -8.81 1.85 4.52
N GLU A 82 -9.48 0.70 4.58
CA GLU A 82 -10.71 0.51 5.36
C GLU A 82 -10.48 0.68 6.87
N LYS A 83 -9.26 0.38 7.34
CA LYS A 83 -8.87 0.51 8.75
C LYS A 83 -8.39 1.92 9.12
N LYS A 84 -8.53 2.90 8.21
CA LYS A 84 -8.13 4.30 8.42
C LYS A 84 -6.66 4.48 8.86
N ARG A 85 -5.77 3.56 8.48
CA ARG A 85 -4.33 3.68 8.74
C ARG A 85 -3.72 4.71 7.78
N PRO A 86 -2.64 5.40 8.17
CA PRO A 86 -1.90 6.28 7.28
C PRO A 86 -1.51 5.57 5.98
N THR A 87 -1.75 6.20 4.85
CA THR A 87 -1.47 5.66 3.52
C THR A 87 -0.39 6.47 2.82
N VAL A 88 0.19 5.94 1.78
CA VAL A 88 1.16 6.68 0.95
C VAL A 88 0.54 7.90 0.28
N MET A 89 -0.79 7.96 0.16
CA MET A 89 -1.50 9.11 -0.40
C MET A 89 -1.39 10.34 0.49
N ASP A 90 -1.31 10.14 1.81
CA ASP A 90 -1.16 11.24 2.78
C ASP A 90 0.17 12.00 2.61
N LEU A 91 1.19 11.32 2.05
CA LEU A 91 2.51 11.90 1.78
C LEU A 91 2.58 12.67 0.45
N VAL A 92 1.66 12.41 -0.46
CA VAL A 92 1.68 12.97 -1.83
C VAL A 92 0.51 13.89 -2.14
N GLN A 93 -0.16 14.43 -1.13
CA GLN A 93 -1.33 15.32 -1.29
C GLN A 93 -1.06 16.57 -2.14
N LYS A 94 0.21 17.03 -2.19
CA LYS A 94 0.63 18.20 -2.98
C LYS A 94 0.94 17.87 -4.44
N VAL A 95 0.89 16.60 -4.84
CA VAL A 95 1.10 16.19 -6.23
C VAL A 95 -0.10 16.62 -7.07
N LYS A 96 0.15 17.32 -8.17
CA LYS A 96 -0.90 17.68 -9.13
C LYS A 96 -1.33 16.45 -9.91
N GLY A 97 -2.64 16.23 -10.02
CA GLY A 97 -3.22 15.08 -10.68
C GLY A 97 -3.32 13.84 -9.79
N ARG A 98 -4.02 12.84 -10.28
CA ARG A 98 -4.33 11.62 -9.55
C ARG A 98 -3.25 10.57 -9.79
N VAL A 99 -2.36 10.36 -8.83
CA VAL A 99 -1.33 9.31 -8.89
C VAL A 99 -1.70 8.11 -8.00
N TYR A 100 -1.13 6.94 -8.33
CA TYR A 100 -1.25 5.71 -7.53
C TYR A 100 0.08 4.94 -7.52
N PRO A 101 0.33 4.13 -6.50
CA PRO A 101 1.60 3.42 -6.34
C PRO A 101 1.79 2.33 -7.40
N VAL A 102 3.01 2.23 -7.95
CA VAL A 102 3.46 1.17 -8.84
C VAL A 102 4.08 0.05 -8.00
N GLY A 103 3.31 -1.00 -7.79
CA GLY A 103 3.66 -2.05 -6.85
C GLY A 103 3.48 -1.62 -5.40
N ARG A 104 4.08 -2.37 -4.49
CA ARG A 104 3.90 -2.13 -3.06
C ARG A 104 5.20 -2.26 -2.28
N LEU A 105 5.26 -1.55 -1.17
CA LEU A 105 6.13 -1.78 -0.04
C LEU A 105 5.25 -2.09 1.18
N ASP A 106 5.64 -3.05 2.01
CA ASP A 106 4.90 -3.40 3.21
C ASP A 106 4.91 -2.27 4.24
N TRP A 107 4.02 -2.33 5.22
CA TRP A 107 3.93 -1.39 6.34
C TRP A 107 5.29 -1.13 7.02
N ALA A 108 6.04 -2.20 7.32
CA ALA A 108 7.36 -2.14 7.97
C ALA A 108 8.52 -1.98 6.99
N SER A 109 8.27 -1.76 5.70
CA SER A 109 9.29 -1.55 4.66
C SER A 109 9.39 -0.09 4.30
N GLU A 110 10.58 0.35 3.95
CA GLU A 110 10.90 1.74 3.62
C GLU A 110 11.45 1.87 2.20
N GLY A 111 11.55 3.11 1.72
CA GLY A 111 12.37 3.48 0.57
C GLY A 111 11.58 3.81 -0.67
N LEU A 112 12.22 3.67 -1.81
CA LEU A 112 11.75 4.12 -3.10
C LEU A 112 10.43 3.46 -3.50
N LEU A 113 9.40 4.28 -3.67
CA LEU A 113 8.11 3.90 -4.23
C LEU A 113 7.81 4.80 -5.43
N LEU A 114 7.64 4.20 -6.59
CA LEU A 114 7.19 4.91 -7.78
C LEU A 114 5.68 5.09 -7.74
N MET A 115 5.19 6.27 -8.09
CA MET A 115 3.77 6.59 -8.21
C MET A 115 3.51 7.28 -9.54
N THR A 116 2.40 6.96 -10.21
CA THR A 116 2.04 7.55 -11.50
C THR A 116 0.55 7.35 -11.80
N ASN A 117 0.01 8.11 -12.75
CA ASN A 117 -1.28 7.87 -13.39
C ASN A 117 -1.13 7.20 -14.79
N ASP A 118 0.10 6.92 -15.25
CA ASP A 118 0.36 6.13 -16.45
C ASP A 118 0.15 4.63 -16.18
N GLY A 119 -1.07 4.16 -16.41
CA GLY A 119 -1.44 2.77 -16.16
C GLY A 119 -0.75 1.76 -17.06
N ALA A 120 -0.33 2.17 -18.26
CA ALA A 120 0.39 1.31 -19.20
C ALA A 120 1.81 1.05 -18.68
N LEU A 121 2.53 2.11 -18.31
CA LEU A 121 3.86 1.99 -17.72
C LEU A 121 3.82 1.26 -16.37
N ALA A 122 2.87 1.60 -15.49
CA ALA A 122 2.71 0.94 -14.20
C ALA A 122 2.52 -0.59 -14.36
N ASN A 123 1.65 -1.01 -15.27
CA ASN A 123 1.42 -2.42 -15.55
C ASN A 123 2.66 -3.10 -16.14
N ALA A 124 3.35 -2.46 -17.10
CA ALA A 124 4.57 -2.99 -17.70
C ALA A 124 5.67 -3.20 -16.65
N LEU A 125 5.92 -2.22 -15.76
CA LEU A 125 6.91 -2.29 -14.70
C LEU A 125 6.60 -3.37 -13.64
N MET A 126 5.32 -3.69 -13.41
CA MET A 126 4.90 -4.70 -12.43
C MET A 126 4.89 -6.12 -12.98
N LYS A 127 4.88 -6.31 -14.30
CA LYS A 127 4.92 -7.64 -14.91
C LYS A 127 6.25 -8.33 -14.56
N ALA A 128 6.19 -9.60 -14.19
CA ALA A 128 7.39 -10.40 -13.90
C ALA A 128 8.31 -10.50 -15.13
N ALA A 129 7.72 -10.60 -16.32
CA ALA A 129 8.46 -10.69 -17.60
C ALA A 129 9.34 -9.46 -17.91
N SER A 130 9.05 -8.31 -17.31
CA SER A 130 9.86 -7.10 -17.51
C SER A 130 11.21 -7.16 -16.81
N ASN A 131 11.42 -8.11 -15.89
CA ASN A 131 12.67 -8.31 -15.14
C ASN A 131 13.28 -7.04 -14.55
N VAL A 132 12.45 -6.06 -14.21
CA VAL A 132 12.91 -4.79 -13.67
C VAL A 132 13.53 -5.01 -12.30
N ALA A 133 14.83 -4.77 -12.19
CA ALA A 133 15.60 -4.98 -10.98
C ALA A 133 15.11 -4.09 -9.83
N LYS A 134 15.09 -4.65 -8.62
CA LYS A 134 14.73 -3.96 -7.38
C LYS A 134 15.81 -4.23 -6.36
N THR A 135 16.53 -3.19 -5.94
CA THR A 135 17.62 -3.32 -4.97
C THR A 135 17.19 -2.86 -3.61
N TYR A 136 17.46 -3.68 -2.63
CA TYR A 136 17.13 -3.45 -1.23
C TYR A 136 18.38 -3.46 -0.37
N VAL A 137 18.41 -2.61 0.64
CA VAL A 137 19.36 -2.70 1.75
C VAL A 137 18.60 -3.30 2.93
N VAL A 138 19.11 -4.41 3.44
CA VAL A 138 18.49 -5.20 4.51
C VAL A 138 19.42 -5.36 5.69
N LYS A 139 18.88 -5.26 6.90
CA LYS A 139 19.57 -5.68 8.13
C LYS A 139 19.01 -7.03 8.54
N VAL A 140 19.89 -7.98 8.74
CA VAL A 140 19.53 -9.38 9.01
C VAL A 140 19.95 -9.75 10.43
N ALA A 141 19.08 -10.46 11.15
CA ALA A 141 19.41 -10.97 12.48
C ALA A 141 20.32 -12.20 12.35
N GLY A 142 21.44 -12.17 13.08
CA GLY A 142 22.51 -13.19 13.01
C GLY A 142 23.29 -13.13 11.70
N GLN A 143 24.43 -13.78 11.67
CA GLN A 143 25.33 -13.82 10.50
C GLN A 143 24.97 -15.01 9.59
N PRO A 144 24.40 -14.81 8.38
CA PRO A 144 24.29 -15.88 7.41
C PRO A 144 25.69 -16.25 6.90
N ASP A 145 26.03 -17.53 6.96
CA ASP A 145 27.23 -18.06 6.35
C ASP A 145 27.19 -17.99 4.82
N GLU A 146 28.33 -18.16 4.17
CA GLU A 146 28.44 -18.05 2.73
C GLU A 146 27.61 -19.11 2.00
N ALA A 147 27.48 -20.32 2.54
CA ALA A 147 26.65 -21.38 1.97
C ALA A 147 25.15 -20.96 1.91
N LYS A 148 24.65 -20.28 2.96
CA LYS A 148 23.30 -19.71 2.98
C LYS A 148 23.15 -18.57 1.98
N LEU A 149 24.13 -17.68 1.88
CA LEU A 149 24.13 -16.60 0.91
C LEU A 149 24.13 -17.15 -0.52
N ASP A 150 24.91 -18.19 -0.81
CA ASP A 150 24.91 -18.84 -2.12
C ASP A 150 23.58 -19.53 -2.43
N LYS A 151 22.96 -20.15 -1.43
CA LYS A 151 21.61 -20.70 -1.59
C LYS A 151 20.60 -19.60 -2.00
N LEU A 152 20.67 -18.43 -1.35
CA LEU A 152 19.83 -17.28 -1.70
C LEU A 152 20.15 -16.74 -3.10
N ARG A 153 21.42 -16.66 -3.49
CA ARG A 153 21.86 -16.23 -4.83
C ARG A 153 21.32 -17.13 -5.94
N ARG A 154 21.30 -18.45 -5.72
CA ARG A 154 20.73 -19.42 -6.67
C ARG A 154 19.21 -19.48 -6.68
N GLY A 155 18.57 -18.80 -5.74
CA GLY A 155 17.13 -18.82 -5.54
C GLY A 155 16.67 -19.95 -4.62
N VAL A 156 15.67 -19.66 -3.79
CA VAL A 156 15.10 -20.53 -2.76
C VAL A 156 13.60 -20.76 -2.98
N SER A 157 13.08 -21.81 -2.41
CA SER A 157 11.66 -22.11 -2.44
C SER A 157 10.95 -21.36 -1.31
N ILE A 158 10.04 -20.45 -1.63
CA ILE A 158 9.28 -19.67 -0.64
C ILE A 158 7.79 -20.02 -0.67
N ALA A 159 7.13 -19.91 0.48
CA ALA A 159 5.68 -20.12 0.57
C ALA A 159 4.91 -18.91 0.02
N GLU A 160 3.92 -19.15 -0.84
CA GLU A 160 2.93 -18.18 -1.29
C GLU A 160 1.59 -18.36 -0.55
N LYS A 161 0.62 -17.45 -0.81
CA LYS A 161 -0.73 -17.61 -0.30
C LYS A 161 -1.32 -18.94 -0.76
N GLY A 162 -1.99 -19.67 0.15
CA GLY A 162 -2.55 -20.99 -0.14
C GLY A 162 -1.58 -22.16 0.02
N GLY A 163 -0.41 -21.96 0.61
CA GLY A 163 0.53 -23.06 0.94
C GLY A 163 1.41 -23.51 -0.22
N ARG A 164 1.18 -23.02 -1.44
CA ARG A 164 2.03 -23.33 -2.59
C ARG A 164 3.45 -22.81 -2.38
N ARG A 165 4.46 -23.67 -2.63
CA ARG A 165 5.86 -23.26 -2.65
C ARG A 165 6.30 -22.95 -4.07
N VAL A 166 7.04 -21.85 -4.23
CA VAL A 166 7.54 -21.41 -5.53
C VAL A 166 9.00 -21.03 -5.40
N ARG A 167 9.84 -21.50 -6.34
CA ARG A 167 11.25 -21.13 -6.40
C ARG A 167 11.39 -19.69 -6.89
N THR A 168 12.20 -18.91 -6.18
CA THR A 168 12.54 -17.54 -6.57
C THR A 168 13.55 -17.54 -7.72
N ALA A 169 13.52 -16.47 -8.52
CA ALA A 169 14.63 -16.20 -9.44
C ALA A 169 15.94 -15.99 -8.67
N PRO A 170 17.09 -16.17 -9.34
CA PRO A 170 18.40 -15.82 -8.78
C PRO A 170 18.46 -14.37 -8.29
N ALA A 171 19.13 -14.15 -7.17
CA ALA A 171 19.31 -12.82 -6.58
C ALA A 171 20.79 -12.44 -6.54
N LYS A 172 21.10 -11.14 -6.66
CA LYS A 172 22.45 -10.64 -6.37
C LYS A 172 22.49 -10.23 -4.91
N ILE A 173 23.47 -10.75 -4.15
CA ILE A 173 23.61 -10.43 -2.73
C ILE A 173 25.04 -10.04 -2.46
N ARG A 174 25.21 -8.87 -1.83
CA ARG A 174 26.50 -8.30 -1.45
C ARG A 174 26.46 -7.85 0.01
N LEU A 175 27.50 -8.17 0.76
CA LEU A 175 27.70 -7.66 2.11
C LEU A 175 28.09 -6.17 2.03
N ILE A 176 27.38 -5.30 2.77
CA ILE A 176 27.67 -3.87 2.87
C ILE A 176 28.42 -3.55 4.15
N ARG A 177 28.01 -4.17 5.26
CA ARG A 177 28.63 -3.97 6.57
C ARG A 177 28.50 -5.24 7.39
N GLU A 178 29.62 -5.66 7.94
CA GLU A 178 29.73 -6.77 8.88
C GLU A 178 29.18 -6.43 10.27
N GLY A 179 29.06 -7.43 11.13
CA GLY A 179 28.63 -7.34 12.51
C GLY A 179 27.67 -8.49 12.86
N ASP A 180 27.26 -8.61 14.11
CA ASP A 180 26.35 -9.67 14.59
C ASP A 180 25.01 -9.68 13.81
N ASN A 181 24.58 -8.51 13.35
CA ASN A 181 23.42 -8.31 12.49
C ASN A 181 23.85 -7.52 11.24
N PRO A 182 24.38 -8.18 10.21
CA PRO A 182 24.99 -7.52 9.06
C PRO A 182 23.98 -6.79 8.19
N TRP A 183 24.51 -5.83 7.41
CA TRP A 183 23.77 -5.18 6.35
C TRP A 183 24.15 -5.75 4.99
N LEU A 184 23.13 -6.15 4.25
CA LEU A 184 23.28 -6.75 2.93
C LEU A 184 22.54 -5.92 1.89
N GLU A 185 23.11 -5.82 0.69
CA GLU A 185 22.42 -5.37 -0.50
C GLU A 185 21.86 -6.58 -1.23
N VAL A 186 20.58 -6.54 -1.55
CA VAL A 186 19.87 -7.64 -2.21
C VAL A 186 19.16 -7.08 -3.44
N THR A 187 19.53 -7.58 -4.64
CA THR A 187 18.86 -7.22 -5.89
C THR A 187 18.08 -8.42 -6.41
N ILE A 188 16.80 -8.22 -6.64
CA ILE A 188 15.86 -9.19 -7.25
C ILE A 188 15.19 -8.60 -8.49
N ILE A 189 14.79 -9.45 -9.44
CA ILE A 189 14.12 -9.05 -10.69
C ILE A 189 12.61 -9.27 -10.67
N GLU A 190 12.10 -9.93 -9.67
CA GLU A 190 10.68 -10.19 -9.45
C GLU A 190 10.16 -9.45 -8.21
N GLY A 191 8.90 -9.59 -7.85
CA GLY A 191 8.31 -8.85 -6.72
C GLY A 191 7.16 -9.61 -6.05
N ARG A 192 7.44 -10.82 -5.54
CA ARG A 192 6.45 -11.63 -4.81
C ARG A 192 6.16 -11.01 -3.43
N ASN A 193 5.03 -11.38 -2.86
CA ASN A 193 4.65 -10.88 -1.54
C ASN A 193 5.71 -11.20 -0.50
N ARG A 194 6.28 -10.15 0.13
CA ARG A 194 7.32 -10.21 1.17
C ARG A 194 8.54 -11.06 0.77
N GLN A 195 8.87 -11.07 -0.54
CA GLN A 195 9.85 -12.01 -1.10
C GLN A 195 11.19 -12.01 -0.38
N VAL A 196 11.84 -10.86 -0.22
CA VAL A 196 13.14 -10.77 0.43
C VAL A 196 13.09 -11.31 1.88
N ARG A 197 12.04 -10.98 2.64
CA ARG A 197 11.88 -11.51 4.00
C ARG A 197 11.74 -13.02 4.02
N LYS A 198 10.89 -13.58 3.16
CA LYS A 198 10.70 -15.04 3.04
C LYS A 198 11.95 -15.76 2.56
N MET A 199 12.75 -15.13 1.68
CA MET A 199 14.02 -15.71 1.24
C MET A 199 15.00 -15.89 2.42
N PHE A 200 15.13 -14.88 3.28
CA PHE A 200 15.99 -14.97 4.46
C PHE A 200 15.40 -15.90 5.53
N GLU A 201 14.09 -15.88 5.74
CA GLU A 201 13.38 -16.81 6.63
C GLU A 201 13.63 -18.28 6.23
N GLU A 202 13.70 -18.60 4.93
CA GLU A 202 13.97 -19.94 4.40
C GLU A 202 15.38 -20.47 4.71
N VAL A 203 16.32 -19.57 4.97
CA VAL A 203 17.70 -19.93 5.38
C VAL A 203 17.92 -19.71 6.88
N GLY A 204 16.84 -19.50 7.65
CA GLY A 204 16.88 -19.39 9.11
C GLY A 204 17.27 -18.03 9.66
N HIS A 205 17.12 -16.95 8.87
CA HIS A 205 17.45 -15.60 9.30
C HIS A 205 16.25 -14.66 9.18
N HIS A 206 16.10 -13.73 10.15
CA HIS A 206 15.03 -12.73 10.13
C HIS A 206 15.53 -11.39 9.58
N VAL A 207 14.73 -10.73 8.72
CA VAL A 207 15.02 -9.38 8.22
C VAL A 207 14.45 -8.35 9.19
N GLU A 208 15.32 -7.69 9.98
CA GLU A 208 14.95 -6.64 10.93
C GLU A 208 14.52 -5.35 10.22
N LYS A 209 15.35 -4.88 9.26
CA LYS A 209 15.09 -3.66 8.49
C LYS A 209 15.20 -3.95 7.01
N ILE A 210 14.36 -3.29 6.23
CA ILE A 210 14.39 -3.39 4.77
C ILE A 210 14.04 -2.03 4.17
N ARG A 211 14.90 -1.57 3.26
CA ARG A 211 14.71 -0.33 2.50
C ARG A 211 14.97 -0.60 1.02
N ARG A 212 14.01 -0.29 0.16
CA ARG A 212 14.25 -0.32 -1.28
C ARG A 212 14.99 0.95 -1.70
N VAL A 213 16.18 0.78 -2.21
CA VAL A 213 17.08 1.88 -2.57
C VAL A 213 17.11 2.14 -4.07
N GLN A 214 16.63 1.16 -4.87
CA GLN A 214 16.64 1.27 -6.31
C GLN A 214 15.47 0.52 -6.93
N TYR A 215 14.92 1.06 -8.01
CA TYR A 215 13.86 0.46 -8.81
C TYR A 215 14.17 0.67 -10.30
N GLY A 216 14.65 -0.39 -10.99
CA GLY A 216 15.18 -0.28 -12.34
C GLY A 216 16.27 0.79 -12.43
N PRO A 217 16.14 1.78 -13.33
CA PRO A 217 17.12 2.85 -13.48
C PRO A 217 17.02 3.97 -12.43
N LEU A 218 16.04 3.91 -11.51
CA LEU A 218 15.86 4.94 -10.49
C LEU A 218 16.62 4.60 -9.21
N ALA A 219 17.38 5.55 -8.69
CA ALA A 219 17.97 5.50 -7.35
C ALA A 219 17.18 6.37 -6.38
N LEU A 220 17.20 6.00 -5.09
CA LEU A 220 16.58 6.77 -4.02
C LEU A 220 17.45 7.97 -3.64
N ASP A 221 16.94 9.16 -3.88
CA ASP A 221 17.66 10.44 -3.73
C ASP A 221 16.88 11.50 -2.94
N VAL A 222 15.73 11.15 -2.38
CA VAL A 222 14.90 12.05 -1.56
C VAL A 222 14.87 11.58 -0.11
N PRO A 223 14.74 12.50 0.88
CA PRO A 223 14.61 12.17 2.30
C PRO A 223 13.37 11.30 2.60
N PRO A 224 13.34 10.57 3.74
CA PRO A 224 12.17 9.80 4.15
C PRO A 224 10.93 10.68 4.33
N GLY A 225 9.82 10.31 3.70
CA GLY A 225 8.57 11.05 3.70
C GLY A 225 8.44 12.06 2.55
N ASP A 226 9.52 12.41 1.90
CA ASP A 226 9.55 13.35 0.79
C ASP A 226 9.39 12.65 -0.56
N TRP A 227 9.01 13.45 -1.55
CA TRP A 227 8.84 13.02 -2.93
C TRP A 227 9.33 14.08 -3.92
N ARG A 228 9.62 13.67 -5.14
CA ARG A 228 9.87 14.56 -6.28
C ARG A 228 9.27 14.01 -7.57
N ASN A 229 9.05 14.89 -8.53
CA ASN A 229 8.75 14.47 -9.87
C ASN A 229 9.98 13.81 -10.54
N LEU A 230 9.72 12.87 -11.44
CA LEU A 230 10.76 12.32 -12.30
C LEU A 230 11.08 13.29 -13.44
N THR A 231 12.34 13.31 -13.84
CA THR A 231 12.78 14.00 -15.06
C THR A 231 12.33 13.22 -16.30
N LEU A 232 12.26 13.90 -17.45
CA LEU A 232 11.92 13.25 -18.73
C LEU A 232 12.88 12.10 -19.07
N LEU A 233 14.17 12.25 -18.73
CA LEU A 233 15.19 11.22 -18.93
C LEU A 233 14.94 9.98 -18.07
N GLU A 234 14.55 10.17 -16.80
CA GLU A 234 14.20 9.06 -15.90
C GLU A 234 12.97 8.31 -16.39
N VAL A 235 11.95 9.04 -16.87
CA VAL A 235 10.75 8.44 -17.48
C VAL A 235 11.11 7.64 -18.72
N ALA A 236 11.96 8.18 -19.61
CA ALA A 236 12.43 7.47 -20.80
C ALA A 236 13.17 6.18 -20.43
N LYS A 237 14.10 6.23 -19.47
CA LYS A 237 14.82 5.06 -18.97
C LYS A 237 13.88 4.02 -18.35
N LEU A 238 12.84 4.46 -17.62
CA LEU A 238 11.82 3.53 -17.06
C LEU A 238 11.01 2.85 -18.17
N LYS A 239 10.60 3.56 -19.20
CA LYS A 239 9.89 2.98 -20.35
C LYS A 239 10.75 1.94 -21.06
N THR A 240 12.03 2.23 -21.28
CA THR A 240 12.99 1.28 -21.86
C THR A 240 13.17 0.04 -20.95
N ALA A 241 13.29 0.23 -19.63
CA ALA A 241 13.38 -0.90 -18.70
C ALA A 241 12.10 -1.74 -18.70
N ALA A 242 10.94 -1.11 -18.81
CA ALA A 242 9.63 -1.77 -18.85
C ALA A 242 9.42 -2.61 -20.13
N SER A 243 10.08 -2.29 -21.24
CA SER A 243 10.06 -3.09 -22.48
C SER A 243 10.97 -4.32 -22.42
N GLY A 244 11.63 -4.59 -21.29
CA GLY A 244 12.56 -5.71 -21.13
C GLY A 244 13.98 -5.46 -21.61
N THR A 245 14.25 -4.26 -22.14
CA THR A 245 15.61 -3.86 -22.54
C THR A 245 16.45 -3.59 -21.31
N LYS A 246 17.64 -4.17 -21.23
CA LYS A 246 18.56 -3.91 -20.13
C LYS A 246 19.01 -2.45 -20.14
N VAL A 247 18.59 -1.70 -19.15
CA VAL A 247 19.07 -0.35 -18.87
C VAL A 247 20.11 -0.44 -17.76
N ALA A 248 21.23 0.25 -17.91
CA ALA A 248 22.24 0.32 -16.86
C ALA A 248 21.59 0.88 -15.57
N SER A 249 21.68 0.12 -14.51
CA SER A 249 21.29 0.59 -13.18
C SER A 249 22.32 1.60 -12.70
N PRO A 250 21.93 2.72 -12.08
CA PRO A 250 22.88 3.62 -11.45
C PRO A 250 23.65 2.85 -10.35
N PRO A 251 24.84 3.29 -9.98
CA PRO A 251 25.52 2.73 -8.82
C PRO A 251 24.60 2.83 -7.60
N SER A 252 24.64 1.81 -6.75
CA SER A 252 23.83 1.83 -5.51
C SER A 252 24.14 3.10 -4.73
N PRO A 253 23.15 3.88 -4.32
CA PRO A 253 23.40 5.12 -3.60
C PRO A 253 24.20 4.79 -2.34
N HIS A 254 25.24 5.60 -2.07
CA HIS A 254 25.98 5.55 -0.80
C HIS A 254 25.00 5.97 0.31
N ILE A 255 24.26 5.01 0.86
CA ILE A 255 23.29 5.29 1.91
C ILE A 255 24.09 5.39 3.21
N PRO A 256 24.14 6.57 3.86
CA PRO A 256 24.63 6.63 5.21
C PRO A 256 23.72 5.73 6.07
N LEU A 257 24.31 4.66 6.62
CA LEU A 257 23.61 3.69 7.47
C LEU A 257 23.17 4.28 8.82
N ARG A 258 23.55 5.53 9.09
CA ARG A 258 22.96 6.36 10.13
C ARG A 258 21.60 6.87 9.60
N THR A 259 20.52 6.27 10.03
CA THR A 259 19.22 6.96 9.96
C THR A 259 19.37 8.27 10.72
N PRO A 260 19.14 9.44 10.13
CA PRO A 260 18.90 10.63 10.95
C PRO A 260 17.83 10.23 11.97
N LYS A 261 18.02 10.57 13.25
CA LYS A 261 16.94 10.46 14.23
C LYS A 261 15.75 11.10 13.56
N ALA A 262 14.69 10.34 13.33
CA ALA A 262 13.46 10.88 12.80
C ALA A 262 13.13 12.08 13.70
N THR A 263 13.28 13.28 13.17
CA THR A 263 12.70 14.46 13.79
C THR A 263 11.24 14.08 13.86
N ALA A 264 10.76 13.84 15.08
CA ALA A 264 9.37 13.46 15.31
C ALA A 264 8.55 14.55 14.62
N ILE A 265 7.86 14.18 13.55
CA ILE A 265 6.88 15.07 12.93
C ILE A 265 5.88 15.30 14.04
N ARG A 266 5.95 16.48 14.66
CA ARG A 266 5.00 16.92 15.68
C ARG A 266 3.62 16.69 15.05
N PRO A 267 2.73 15.90 15.65
CA PRO A 267 1.38 15.80 15.14
C PRO A 267 0.83 17.21 15.09
N LEU A 268 0.26 17.61 13.96
CA LEU A 268 -0.46 18.88 13.82
C LEU A 268 -1.42 18.96 14.99
N ARG A 269 -1.16 19.95 15.87
CA ARG A 269 -2.03 20.26 17.00
C ARG A 269 -3.38 20.63 16.40
N VAL A 270 -4.35 19.74 16.53
CA VAL A 270 -5.76 20.07 16.29
C VAL A 270 -6.07 21.23 17.23
N PRO A 271 -6.54 22.38 16.74
CA PRO A 271 -6.93 23.47 17.63
C PRO A 271 -8.05 22.95 18.53
N ARG A 272 -7.80 22.96 19.84
CA ARG A 272 -8.84 22.72 20.84
C ARG A 272 -9.91 23.77 20.62
N SER A 273 -11.12 23.33 20.36
CA SER A 273 -12.32 24.14 20.28
C SER A 273 -12.37 25.15 21.42
N ALA A 274 -12.69 26.39 21.08
CA ALA A 274 -12.79 27.51 21.97
C ALA A 274 -13.67 27.18 23.18
N LYS A 275 -13.20 27.59 24.36
CA LYS A 275 -13.97 27.56 25.61
C LYS A 275 -15.23 28.42 25.42
N PRO A 276 -16.40 28.02 25.94
CA PRO A 276 -17.58 28.89 25.93
C PRO A 276 -17.33 30.10 26.85
N LEU A 277 -17.74 31.27 26.38
CA LEU A 277 -17.72 32.54 27.13
C LEU A 277 -18.51 32.37 28.44
N LYS A 278 -17.89 32.76 29.52
CA LYS A 278 -18.58 32.98 30.80
C LYS A 278 -19.50 34.19 30.68
N SER A 279 -20.81 33.97 30.78
CA SER A 279 -21.74 35.05 31.05
C SER A 279 -21.72 35.37 32.54
N SER A 280 -21.35 36.61 32.88
CA SER A 280 -21.46 37.20 34.19
C SER A 280 -22.91 37.65 34.41
N ARG A 281 -23.56 37.25 35.46
CA ARG A 281 -24.23 38.18 36.40
C ARG A 281 -24.81 37.45 37.61
N ALA A 282 -24.45 38.02 38.71
CA ALA A 282 -24.80 37.66 40.07
C ALA A 282 -26.31 37.80 40.37
N GLN A 283 -26.79 36.94 41.27
CA GLN A 283 -27.61 37.38 42.42
C GLN A 283 -27.68 36.23 43.46
N ARG A 284 -27.26 36.52 44.66
CA ARG A 284 -27.56 35.87 45.96
C ARG A 284 -28.73 36.64 46.62
N PRO A 285 -29.30 36.21 47.74
CA PRO A 285 -29.40 34.92 48.42
C PRO A 285 -30.82 34.59 48.88
N LEU A 286 -31.06 33.47 49.55
CA LEU A 286 -31.69 33.36 50.86
C LEU A 286 -31.87 31.91 51.36
N HIS A 287 -31.60 31.75 52.62
CA HIS A 287 -31.65 30.54 53.42
C HIS A 287 -33.00 29.82 53.43
N SER A 288 -32.98 28.50 53.59
CA SER A 288 -33.64 27.84 54.73
C SER A 288 -33.27 26.31 54.76
N ASP A 289 -33.07 25.87 55.97
CA ASP A 289 -32.73 24.59 56.51
C ASP A 289 -33.69 23.41 56.15
N LYS A 290 -33.15 22.26 56.27
CA LYS A 290 -33.57 21.04 56.96
C LYS A 290 -33.57 19.75 56.18
N ALA A 291 -32.76 18.89 56.71
CA ALA A 291 -33.02 17.48 57.12
C ALA A 291 -33.00 16.37 56.07
N SER A 292 -31.91 15.61 56.13
CA SER A 292 -31.84 14.16 56.27
C SER A 292 -32.94 13.29 55.69
N PHE A 293 -32.57 12.45 54.69
CA PHE A 293 -32.92 11.02 54.77
C PHE A 293 -32.04 10.20 53.80
N VAL A 294 -31.30 9.24 54.34
CA VAL A 294 -30.68 8.12 53.63
C VAL A 294 -31.65 6.95 53.75
N PRO A 295 -31.86 6.18 52.73
CA PRO A 295 -31.74 4.76 52.98
C PRO A 295 -30.97 3.95 51.91
N ARG A 296 -30.36 2.94 52.43
CA ARG A 296 -29.49 1.89 51.92
C ARG A 296 -30.13 1.04 50.81
N SER A 297 -29.21 0.51 50.03
CA SER A 297 -29.39 -0.66 49.14
C SER A 297 -29.85 -1.94 49.86
N PRO A 298 -30.39 -2.88 49.12
CA PRO A 298 -30.09 -4.28 49.40
C PRO A 298 -29.51 -5.05 48.19
N ARG A 299 -28.51 -5.83 48.46
CA ARG A 299 -28.06 -7.05 47.80
C ARG A 299 -28.70 -8.26 48.46
N PRO A 300 -28.41 -9.49 47.99
CA PRO A 300 -28.87 -10.25 46.83
C PRO A 300 -29.59 -11.54 47.26
N ALA A 301 -30.13 -12.30 46.35
CA ALA A 301 -30.58 -13.68 46.66
C ALA A 301 -30.08 -14.69 45.61
N HIS A 302 -29.61 -15.78 46.12
CA HIS A 302 -28.99 -16.98 45.52
C HIS A 302 -30.00 -17.96 44.94
N ALA A 303 -29.43 -18.87 44.09
CA ALA A 303 -29.80 -20.29 43.84
C ALA A 303 -30.93 -20.55 42.85
N SER A 304 -30.74 -21.36 41.78
CA SER A 304 -30.62 -22.82 41.87
C SER A 304 -30.33 -23.42 40.47
N ARG A 305 -29.41 -24.33 40.39
CA ARG A 305 -29.37 -25.44 39.41
C ARG A 305 -30.29 -26.56 39.95
N PRO A 306 -30.80 -27.56 39.20
CA PRO A 306 -30.06 -28.42 38.25
C PRO A 306 -30.90 -28.97 37.08
N GLY A 307 -30.28 -29.77 36.19
CA GLY A 307 -31.00 -30.65 35.29
C GLY A 307 -30.19 -31.18 34.10
N THR A 308 -29.50 -32.27 34.33
CA THR A 308 -28.86 -33.16 33.36
C THR A 308 -29.85 -33.88 32.48
N SER A 309 -29.59 -34.04 31.18
CA SER A 309 -29.87 -35.27 30.43
C SER A 309 -29.18 -35.31 29.05
N LYS A 310 -28.35 -36.27 28.85
CA LYS A 310 -27.94 -36.95 27.60
C LYS A 310 -28.74 -38.25 27.47
N PRO A 311 -28.61 -39.03 26.42
CA PRO A 311 -28.44 -38.85 24.97
C PRO A 311 -29.47 -39.64 24.11
N SER A 312 -29.50 -39.44 22.82
CA SER A 312 -30.06 -40.47 21.90
C SER A 312 -29.34 -40.52 20.56
N ARG A 313 -29.01 -41.71 20.23
CA ARG A 313 -28.25 -42.36 19.19
C ARG A 313 -28.98 -42.37 17.83
N ALA A 314 -28.18 -42.46 16.80
CA ALA A 314 -28.41 -42.66 15.37
C ALA A 314 -29.52 -43.63 14.94
N PRO A 315 -29.86 -43.68 13.64
CA PRO A 315 -29.27 -44.75 12.84
C PRO A 315 -28.77 -44.40 11.41
N LYS A 316 -27.85 -45.26 10.96
CA LYS A 316 -27.35 -45.42 9.61
C LYS A 316 -28.47 -45.93 8.67
N HIS A 317 -28.48 -45.46 7.43
CA HIS A 317 -28.92 -46.32 6.31
C HIS A 317 -28.00 -46.11 5.09
N ARG A 318 -27.74 -47.25 4.50
CA ARG A 318 -26.84 -47.58 3.37
C ARG A 318 -27.68 -47.73 2.10
N ARG A 319 -27.00 -47.63 0.98
CA ARG A 319 -27.33 -48.12 -0.39
C ARG A 319 -28.31 -47.23 -1.17
N ASP A 320 -28.14 -46.91 -2.42
CA ASP A 320 -27.40 -47.61 -3.52
C ASP A 320 -26.58 -46.60 -4.31
#